data_b843a00a1ff735e73bc5f2c92370b999
#
_entry.id   b843a00a1ff735e73bc5f2c92370b999
#
_cell.length_a   1.000
_cell.length_b   1.000
_cell.length_c   1.000
_cell.angle_alpha   90.00
_cell.angle_beta   90.00
_cell.angle_gamma   90.00
#
_symmetry.space_group_name_H-M   'P 1'
#
loop_
_entity.id
_entity.type
_entity.pdbx_description
1 polymer ?
#
loop_
_entity_poly.entity_id
_entity_poly.type
_entity_poly.pdbx_seq_one_letter_code
_entity_poly.pdbx_strand_id
1 'polypeptide(L)'
;VGSLHGLEGLTQLETLQFSWPRASTYTDLSPLENLTNLQILTLPIPTDDTEVIYHVDSLAGLTNLSELRLPCVVESLEPLKNMTSLQTLTLRGGSGDLARKNMESLSQLSGLENLTTLELYPRYSGTVDLTPVGSLTHLTSLNVYLNRRDDADLSLLAGMPSLTNLSV
;
A
#
# COMPACT_ATOMS: atom_id res chain seq x y z
N VAL A 1 5.97 15.26 17.59
CA VAL A 1 5.23 15.30 16.31
C VAL A 1 6.26 15.64 15.25
N GLY A 2 6.57 14.70 14.36
CA GLY A 2 7.41 14.96 13.19
C GLY A 2 6.59 15.71 12.13
N SER A 3 7.27 16.47 11.28
CA SER A 3 6.66 17.13 10.12
C SER A 3 7.49 16.83 8.88
N LEU A 4 6.83 16.69 7.73
CA LEU A 4 7.48 16.58 6.43
C LEU A 4 7.74 17.96 5.80
N HIS A 5 7.33 19.06 6.48
CA HIS A 5 7.63 20.40 5.99
C HIS A 5 9.13 20.61 5.79
N GLY A 6 9.46 21.20 4.65
CA GLY A 6 10.83 21.36 4.18
C GLY A 6 11.21 20.37 3.07
N LEU A 7 10.38 19.35 2.79
CA LEU A 7 10.59 18.46 1.65
C LEU A 7 9.96 19.00 0.35
N GLU A 8 9.05 19.98 0.43
CA GLU A 8 8.24 20.48 -0.71
C GLU A 8 9.09 20.97 -1.88
N GLY A 9 10.31 21.46 -1.59
CA GLY A 9 11.25 21.97 -2.59
C GLY A 9 12.12 20.90 -3.25
N LEU A 10 12.10 19.64 -2.76
CA LEU A 10 12.97 18.58 -3.25
C LEU A 10 12.39 17.88 -4.49
N THR A 11 11.98 18.66 -5.49
CA THR A 11 11.25 18.17 -6.67
C THR A 11 12.04 17.17 -7.54
N GLN A 12 13.37 17.07 -7.35
CA GLN A 12 14.21 16.07 -8.02
C GLN A 12 14.36 14.76 -7.24
N LEU A 13 13.67 14.65 -6.08
CA LEU A 13 13.77 13.46 -5.25
C LEU A 13 13.10 12.26 -5.94
N GLU A 14 13.85 11.19 -6.13
CA GLU A 14 13.38 9.93 -6.73
C GLU A 14 13.04 8.88 -5.68
N THR A 15 13.68 8.95 -4.51
CA THR A 15 13.50 7.96 -3.44
C THR A 15 13.33 8.63 -2.09
N LEU A 16 12.25 8.28 -1.41
CA LEU A 16 11.98 8.69 -0.02
C LEU A 16 11.62 7.46 0.82
N GLN A 17 12.49 7.12 1.77
CA GLN A 17 12.29 5.96 2.62
C GLN A 17 12.46 6.34 4.09
N PHE A 18 11.50 5.98 4.91
CA PHE A 18 11.56 6.16 6.35
C PHE A 18 12.07 4.89 7.01
N SER A 19 13.28 4.97 7.59
CA SER A 19 14.00 3.80 8.12
C SER A 19 13.56 3.37 9.53
N TRP A 20 12.72 4.16 10.22
CA TRP A 20 12.35 3.88 11.61
C TRP A 20 10.84 3.79 11.81
N PRO A 21 10.36 2.68 12.36
CA PRO A 21 8.94 2.46 12.65
C PRO A 21 8.52 3.06 14.01
N ARG A 22 9.08 4.18 14.44
CA ARG A 22 8.49 4.83 15.60
C ARG A 22 7.30 5.64 15.15
N ALA A 23 6.19 5.47 15.84
CA ALA A 23 4.93 6.19 15.74
C ALA A 23 5.13 7.72 15.70
N SER A 24 5.85 8.18 14.71
CA SER A 24 5.92 9.58 14.40
C SER A 24 4.78 9.84 13.43
N THR A 25 3.94 10.59 13.88
CA THR A 25 2.71 11.16 13.40
C THR A 25 2.89 11.97 12.12
N TYR A 26 3.56 11.44 11.11
CA TYR A 26 3.57 12.04 9.77
C TYR A 26 2.28 11.70 9.04
N THR A 27 1.16 12.19 9.53
CA THR A 27 -0.15 11.97 8.93
C THR A 27 -0.41 12.90 7.76
N ASP A 28 0.19 14.07 7.80
CA ASP A 28 0.12 15.06 6.73
C ASP A 28 1.20 14.78 5.69
N LEU A 29 0.76 14.26 4.54
CA LEU A 29 1.60 13.96 3.39
C LEU A 29 1.56 15.07 2.32
N SER A 30 0.87 16.20 2.57
CA SER A 30 0.77 17.31 1.63
C SER A 30 2.13 17.86 1.16
N PRO A 31 3.22 17.84 1.97
CA PRO A 31 4.54 18.24 1.49
C PRO A 31 5.10 17.36 0.36
N LEU A 32 4.51 16.18 0.13
CA LEU A 32 4.96 15.26 -0.93
C LEU A 32 4.23 15.46 -2.26
N GLU A 33 3.13 16.20 -2.30
CA GLU A 33 2.22 16.28 -3.46
C GLU A 33 2.90 16.72 -4.77
N ASN A 34 3.96 17.54 -4.67
CA ASN A 34 4.69 18.07 -5.83
C ASN A 34 5.98 17.30 -6.14
N LEU A 35 6.30 16.24 -5.41
CA LEU A 35 7.49 15.41 -5.64
C LEU A 35 7.23 14.39 -6.75
N THR A 36 6.81 14.87 -7.91
CA THR A 36 6.35 14.04 -9.04
C THR A 36 7.42 13.15 -9.65
N ASN A 37 8.71 13.38 -9.33
CA ASN A 37 9.82 12.51 -9.74
C ASN A 37 10.01 11.29 -8.81
N LEU A 38 9.24 11.19 -7.71
CA LEU A 38 9.35 10.04 -6.82
C LEU A 38 9.00 8.73 -7.55
N GLN A 39 9.92 7.78 -7.44
CA GLN A 39 9.81 6.42 -7.95
C GLN A 39 9.62 5.42 -6.82
N ILE A 40 10.22 5.69 -5.66
CA ILE A 40 10.15 4.82 -4.47
C ILE A 40 9.70 5.64 -3.27
N LEU A 41 8.60 5.21 -2.65
CA LEU A 41 8.10 5.79 -1.42
C LEU A 41 7.82 4.69 -0.38
N THR A 42 8.50 4.78 0.77
CA THR A 42 8.22 3.92 1.92
C THR A 42 7.76 4.78 3.09
N LEU A 43 6.48 4.67 3.45
CA LEU A 43 5.93 5.34 4.62
C LEU A 43 6.18 4.53 5.91
N PRO A 44 6.37 5.19 7.05
CA PRO A 44 6.57 4.50 8.31
C PRO A 44 5.29 3.78 8.74
N ILE A 45 5.46 2.58 9.28
CA ILE A 45 4.35 1.75 9.74
C ILE A 45 4.23 1.93 11.25
N PRO A 46 3.06 2.30 11.78
CA PRO A 46 2.84 2.38 13.22
C PRO A 46 3.14 1.04 13.89
N THR A 47 3.96 1.05 14.95
CA THR A 47 4.34 -0.17 15.69
C THR A 47 3.44 -0.45 16.88
N ASP A 48 2.74 0.54 17.34
CA ASP A 48 1.80 0.51 18.45
C ASP A 48 0.35 0.59 17.94
N ASP A 49 -0.58 0.31 18.83
CA ASP A 49 -2.01 0.34 18.52
C ASP A 49 -2.57 1.78 18.44
N THR A 50 -1.72 2.77 18.21
CA THR A 50 -2.18 4.12 17.94
C THR A 50 -2.80 4.17 16.55
N GLU A 51 -4.04 4.57 16.49
CA GLU A 51 -4.78 4.82 15.26
C GLU A 51 -4.24 6.10 14.60
N VAL A 52 -3.13 5.94 13.87
CA VAL A 52 -2.55 7.02 13.08
C VAL A 52 -3.10 6.91 11.67
N ILE A 53 -4.00 7.79 11.29
CA ILE A 53 -4.61 7.80 9.95
C ILE A 53 -3.72 8.64 9.02
N TYR A 54 -3.30 8.04 7.90
CA TYR A 54 -2.56 8.74 6.86
C TYR A 54 -3.52 9.27 5.79
N HIS A 55 -3.41 10.57 5.49
CA HIS A 55 -4.16 11.21 4.42
C HIS A 55 -3.39 11.08 3.11
N VAL A 56 -3.68 10.02 2.37
CA VAL A 56 -2.91 9.64 1.17
C VAL A 56 -3.37 10.32 -0.11
N ASP A 57 -4.36 11.20 -0.04
CA ASP A 57 -4.86 11.96 -1.20
C ASP A 57 -3.76 12.76 -1.91
N SER A 58 -2.80 13.29 -1.14
CA SER A 58 -1.62 14.01 -1.65
C SER A 58 -0.71 13.15 -2.52
N LEU A 59 -0.86 11.82 -2.46
CA LEU A 59 -0.06 10.90 -3.28
C LEU A 59 -0.66 10.68 -4.67
N ALA A 60 -1.93 11.07 -4.91
CA ALA A 60 -2.65 10.79 -6.16
C ALA A 60 -1.94 11.33 -7.42
N GLY A 61 -1.13 12.41 -7.27
CA GLY A 61 -0.34 13.01 -8.36
C GLY A 61 1.02 12.35 -8.61
N LEU A 62 1.45 11.41 -7.75
CA LEU A 62 2.78 10.78 -7.84
C LEU A 62 2.75 9.60 -8.82
N THR A 63 2.40 9.87 -10.07
CA THR A 63 2.16 8.84 -11.10
C THR A 63 3.44 8.13 -11.58
N ASN A 64 4.63 8.61 -11.20
CA ASN A 64 5.91 7.96 -11.50
C ASN A 64 6.34 6.92 -10.46
N LEU A 65 5.55 6.75 -9.37
CA LEU A 65 5.85 5.72 -8.38
C LEU A 65 5.85 4.33 -9.00
N SER A 66 6.97 3.63 -8.84
CA SER A 66 7.15 2.23 -9.21
C SER A 66 7.12 1.30 -7.99
N GLU A 67 7.51 1.80 -6.81
CA GLU A 67 7.44 1.08 -5.54
C GLU A 67 6.78 1.94 -4.46
N LEU A 68 5.73 1.40 -3.85
CA LEU A 68 5.03 2.03 -2.73
C LEU A 68 4.88 1.04 -1.57
N ARG A 69 5.35 1.45 -0.39
CA ARG A 69 5.07 0.76 0.88
C ARG A 69 4.22 1.66 1.77
N LEU A 70 3.02 1.20 2.05
CA LEU A 70 1.97 1.99 2.67
C LEU A 70 1.38 1.25 3.87
N PRO A 71 1.21 1.89 5.03
CA PRO A 71 0.34 1.35 6.08
C PRO A 71 -1.13 1.37 5.64
N CYS A 72 -1.89 0.34 5.99
CA CYS A 72 -3.33 0.28 5.65
C CYS A 72 -4.23 1.14 6.52
N VAL A 73 -3.67 1.86 7.48
CA VAL A 73 -4.42 2.83 8.30
C VAL A 73 -4.54 4.14 7.52
N VAL A 74 -5.29 4.09 6.44
CA VAL A 74 -5.59 5.21 5.53
C VAL A 74 -7.09 5.35 5.40
N GLU A 75 -7.59 6.55 5.11
CA GLU A 75 -9.03 6.75 4.91
C GLU A 75 -9.57 5.98 3.72
N SER A 76 -8.78 5.92 2.65
CA SER A 76 -9.13 5.23 1.42
C SER A 76 -7.88 4.84 0.63
N LEU A 77 -7.95 3.74 -0.13
CA LEU A 77 -6.94 3.38 -1.14
C LEU A 77 -7.25 4.01 -2.51
N GLU A 78 -8.33 4.79 -2.63
CA GLU A 78 -8.78 5.43 -3.89
C GLU A 78 -7.67 6.23 -4.60
N PRO A 79 -6.77 6.95 -3.91
CA PRO A 79 -5.66 7.65 -4.56
C PRO A 79 -4.72 6.74 -5.36
N LEU A 80 -4.66 5.45 -5.03
CA LEU A 80 -3.78 4.49 -5.70
C LEU A 80 -4.26 4.11 -7.11
N LYS A 81 -5.56 4.23 -7.40
CA LYS A 81 -6.17 3.74 -8.66
C LYS A 81 -5.52 4.27 -9.94
N ASN A 82 -4.91 5.46 -9.87
CA ASN A 82 -4.28 6.12 -11.02
C ASN A 82 -2.75 5.93 -11.06
N MET A 83 -2.17 5.18 -10.12
CA MET A 83 -0.72 4.94 -10.07
C MET A 83 -0.33 3.81 -11.02
N THR A 84 -0.61 3.99 -12.31
CA THR A 84 -0.42 2.95 -13.33
C THR A 84 1.04 2.55 -13.55
N SER A 85 2.01 3.35 -13.10
CA SER A 85 3.45 3.00 -13.14
C SER A 85 3.87 2.05 -12.03
N LEU A 86 2.97 1.77 -11.05
CA LEU A 86 3.31 1.00 -9.87
C LEU A 86 3.56 -0.47 -10.23
N GLN A 87 4.74 -0.96 -9.87
CA GLN A 87 5.19 -2.34 -10.08
C GLN A 87 5.20 -3.14 -8.78
N THR A 88 5.52 -2.49 -7.67
CA THR A 88 5.57 -3.13 -6.35
C THR A 88 4.72 -2.35 -5.36
N LEU A 89 3.74 -3.03 -4.76
CA LEU A 89 2.91 -2.49 -3.70
C LEU A 89 2.99 -3.37 -2.46
N THR A 90 3.36 -2.77 -1.33
CA THR A 90 3.28 -3.41 -0.02
C THR A 90 2.26 -2.69 0.83
N LEU A 91 1.20 -3.39 1.23
CA LEU A 91 0.19 -2.91 2.16
C LEU A 91 0.37 -3.59 3.51
N ARG A 92 0.68 -2.81 4.55
CA ARG A 92 0.85 -3.35 5.90
C ARG A 92 -0.28 -2.87 6.80
N GLY A 93 -1.05 -3.84 7.30
CA GLY A 93 -2.13 -3.59 8.24
C GLY A 93 -1.64 -2.87 9.50
N GLY A 94 -2.47 -1.97 10.00
CA GLY A 94 -2.38 -1.40 11.34
C GLY A 94 -3.44 -2.02 12.25
N SER A 95 -3.54 -1.52 13.47
CA SER A 95 -4.67 -1.80 14.35
C SER A 95 -5.85 -0.90 13.98
N GLY A 96 -7.06 -1.42 14.10
CA GLY A 96 -8.28 -0.65 13.97
C GLY A 96 -9.14 -0.98 12.75
N ASP A 97 -10.33 -0.39 12.75
CA ASP A 97 -11.37 -0.68 11.77
C ASP A 97 -11.03 -0.23 10.36
N LEU A 98 -10.28 0.86 10.19
CA LEU A 98 -9.88 1.34 8.86
C LEU A 98 -8.92 0.38 8.17
N ALA A 99 -7.91 -0.12 8.91
CA ALA A 99 -6.97 -1.09 8.36
C ALA A 99 -7.69 -2.37 7.94
N ARG A 100 -8.63 -2.84 8.76
CA ARG A 100 -9.48 -3.99 8.45
C ARG A 100 -10.33 -3.73 7.20
N LYS A 101 -11.04 -2.61 7.13
CA LYS A 101 -11.88 -2.23 5.98
C LYS A 101 -11.08 -2.18 4.68
N ASN A 102 -9.87 -1.61 4.71
CA ASN A 102 -9.02 -1.52 3.52
C ASN A 102 -8.50 -2.89 3.07
N MET A 103 -8.26 -3.83 4.00
CA MET A 103 -7.88 -5.20 3.65
C MET A 103 -9.07 -6.07 3.22
N GLU A 104 -10.28 -5.76 3.70
CA GLU A 104 -11.52 -6.42 3.25
C GLU A 104 -11.97 -5.96 1.85
N SER A 105 -11.47 -4.81 1.37
CA SER A 105 -11.83 -4.28 0.05
C SER A 105 -10.63 -3.69 -0.66
N LEU A 106 -10.02 -4.48 -1.54
CA LEU A 106 -8.87 -4.07 -2.37
C LEU A 106 -9.31 -3.62 -3.77
N SER A 107 -10.58 -3.22 -3.94
CA SER A 107 -11.16 -2.90 -5.26
C SER A 107 -10.42 -1.80 -6.01
N GLN A 108 -9.79 -0.87 -5.30
CA GLN A 108 -9.00 0.21 -5.90
C GLN A 108 -7.71 -0.29 -6.59
N LEU A 109 -7.27 -1.51 -6.26
CA LEU A 109 -6.07 -2.08 -6.86
C LEU A 109 -6.30 -2.59 -8.28
N SER A 110 -7.56 -2.80 -8.70
CA SER A 110 -7.90 -3.35 -10.02
C SER A 110 -7.39 -2.52 -11.20
N GLY A 111 -7.10 -1.23 -11.00
CA GLY A 111 -6.53 -0.33 -12.01
C GLY A 111 -5.00 -0.38 -12.13
N LEU A 112 -4.31 -1.13 -11.28
CA LEU A 112 -2.84 -1.17 -11.24
C LEU A 112 -2.31 -2.21 -12.24
N GLU A 113 -2.51 -1.95 -13.54
CA GLU A 113 -2.25 -2.90 -14.62
C GLU A 113 -0.77 -3.33 -14.74
N ASN A 114 0.18 -2.51 -14.29
CA ASN A 114 1.61 -2.82 -14.32
C ASN A 114 2.13 -3.45 -13.03
N LEU A 115 1.24 -3.76 -12.07
CA LEU A 115 1.66 -4.35 -10.81
C LEU A 115 2.17 -5.77 -11.01
N THR A 116 3.42 -6.01 -10.64
CA THR A 116 4.09 -7.32 -10.73
C THR A 116 4.27 -7.98 -9.36
N THR A 117 4.35 -7.18 -8.30
CA THR A 117 4.53 -7.67 -6.93
C THR A 117 3.54 -7.02 -5.99
N LEU A 118 2.76 -7.85 -5.28
CA LEU A 118 1.84 -7.42 -4.25
C LEU A 118 2.14 -8.14 -2.94
N GLU A 119 2.38 -7.37 -1.88
CA GLU A 119 2.60 -7.88 -0.53
C GLU A 119 1.51 -7.35 0.41
N LEU A 120 0.77 -8.24 1.01
CA LEU A 120 -0.30 -7.94 1.96
C LEU A 120 0.06 -8.49 3.34
N TYR A 121 0.11 -7.61 4.33
CA TYR A 121 0.38 -7.95 5.73
C TYR A 121 -0.82 -7.53 6.60
N PRO A 122 -1.94 -8.25 6.57
CA PRO A 122 -3.03 -8.00 7.49
C PRO A 122 -2.56 -8.27 8.93
N ARG A 123 -2.71 -7.32 9.83
CA ARG A 123 -2.21 -7.44 11.21
C ARG A 123 -3.23 -8.03 12.17
N TYR A 124 -4.49 -8.00 11.81
CA TYR A 124 -5.61 -8.47 12.64
C TYR A 124 -6.48 -9.48 11.89
N SER A 125 -7.07 -10.39 12.68
CA SER A 125 -7.95 -11.42 12.18
C SER A 125 -9.14 -10.84 11.41
N GLY A 126 -9.29 -11.29 10.18
CA GLY A 126 -10.38 -10.88 9.30
C GLY A 126 -10.28 -11.59 7.96
N THR A 127 -11.27 -11.35 7.11
CA THR A 127 -11.26 -11.86 5.74
C THR A 127 -10.52 -10.88 4.84
N VAL A 128 -9.58 -11.38 4.05
CA VAL A 128 -8.95 -10.60 2.97
C VAL A 128 -9.68 -10.95 1.68
N ASP A 129 -10.35 -9.97 1.08
CA ASP A 129 -10.99 -10.16 -0.23
C ASP A 129 -9.95 -10.01 -1.35
N LEU A 130 -9.50 -11.13 -1.89
CA LEU A 130 -8.56 -11.18 -3.00
C LEU A 130 -9.24 -11.10 -4.38
N THR A 131 -10.58 -10.97 -4.45
CA THR A 131 -11.32 -10.87 -5.73
C THR A 131 -10.75 -9.80 -6.66
N PRO A 132 -10.43 -8.58 -6.20
CA PRO A 132 -9.84 -7.56 -7.07
C PRO A 132 -8.44 -7.90 -7.57
N VAL A 133 -7.69 -8.72 -6.82
CA VAL A 133 -6.33 -9.16 -7.20
C VAL A 133 -6.37 -10.04 -8.45
N GLY A 134 -7.46 -10.80 -8.65
CA GLY A 134 -7.63 -11.64 -9.85
C GLY A 134 -7.63 -10.87 -11.17
N SER A 135 -7.87 -9.56 -11.15
CA SER A 135 -7.78 -8.69 -12.34
C SER A 135 -6.34 -8.28 -12.71
N LEU A 136 -5.38 -8.47 -11.79
CA LEU A 136 -3.99 -8.07 -11.96
C LEU A 136 -3.22 -9.15 -12.76
N THR A 137 -3.50 -9.25 -14.05
CA THR A 137 -3.00 -10.33 -14.92
C THR A 137 -1.48 -10.33 -15.11
N HIS A 138 -0.80 -9.22 -14.82
CA HIS A 138 0.66 -9.10 -14.87
C HIS A 138 1.34 -9.43 -13.54
N LEU A 139 0.56 -9.75 -12.49
CA LEU A 139 1.13 -10.08 -11.19
C LEU A 139 1.92 -11.39 -11.27
N THR A 140 3.20 -11.32 -10.90
CA THR A 140 4.13 -12.46 -10.89
C THR A 140 4.39 -12.96 -9.48
N SER A 141 4.27 -12.09 -8.48
CA SER A 141 4.52 -12.41 -7.07
C SER A 141 3.39 -11.87 -6.18
N LEU A 142 2.76 -12.78 -5.45
CA LEU A 142 1.76 -12.46 -4.43
C LEU A 142 2.18 -13.05 -3.09
N ASN A 143 2.36 -12.19 -2.10
CA ASN A 143 2.64 -12.59 -0.72
C ASN A 143 1.50 -12.10 0.17
N VAL A 144 0.78 -13.03 0.81
CA VAL A 144 -0.30 -12.73 1.75
C VAL A 144 0.04 -13.31 3.10
N TYR A 145 0.52 -12.50 4.00
CA TYR A 145 0.94 -12.94 5.34
C TYR A 145 -0.27 -13.03 6.27
N LEU A 146 -1.01 -14.13 6.17
CA LEU A 146 -2.18 -14.40 7.00
C LEU A 146 -1.78 -14.78 8.43
N ASN A 147 -2.54 -14.28 9.41
CA ASN A 147 -2.46 -14.78 10.77
C ASN A 147 -3.31 -16.04 10.91
N ARG A 148 -3.11 -16.82 11.98
CA ARG A 148 -3.84 -18.09 12.24
C ARG A 148 -5.38 -17.99 12.27
N ARG A 149 -5.94 -16.79 12.28
CA ARG A 149 -7.39 -16.53 12.34
C ARG A 149 -7.89 -15.80 11.09
N ASP A 150 -6.99 -15.55 10.13
CA ASP A 150 -7.35 -14.90 8.89
C ASP A 150 -7.84 -15.96 7.89
N ASP A 151 -8.74 -15.55 7.01
CA ASP A 151 -9.26 -16.38 5.95
C ASP A 151 -9.14 -15.62 4.61
N ALA A 152 -8.80 -16.33 3.56
CA ALA A 152 -8.73 -15.79 2.22
C ALA A 152 -9.12 -16.86 1.20
N ASP A 153 -10.01 -16.52 0.28
CA ASP A 153 -10.33 -17.41 -0.83
C ASP A 153 -9.23 -17.33 -1.90
N LEU A 154 -8.43 -18.39 -2.00
CA LEU A 154 -7.35 -18.51 -2.96
C LEU A 154 -7.80 -19.10 -4.31
N SER A 155 -9.07 -19.54 -4.44
CA SER A 155 -9.57 -20.18 -5.67
C SER A 155 -9.46 -19.27 -6.90
N LEU A 156 -9.54 -17.96 -6.69
CA LEU A 156 -9.42 -16.93 -7.72
C LEU A 156 -8.02 -16.86 -8.36
N LEU A 157 -6.99 -17.28 -7.61
CA LEU A 157 -5.61 -17.25 -8.08
C LEU A 157 -5.33 -18.29 -9.19
N ALA A 158 -6.19 -19.30 -9.31
CA ALA A 158 -6.07 -20.32 -10.36
C ALA A 158 -6.18 -19.74 -11.80
N GLY A 159 -6.79 -18.54 -11.94
CA GLY A 159 -6.94 -17.83 -13.21
C GLY A 159 -5.81 -16.84 -13.52
N MET A 160 -4.75 -16.76 -12.70
CA MET A 160 -3.67 -15.76 -12.86
C MET A 160 -2.48 -16.35 -13.65
N PRO A 161 -2.38 -16.07 -14.98
CA PRO A 161 -1.45 -16.78 -15.86
C PRO A 161 0.01 -16.41 -15.60
N SER A 162 0.27 -15.24 -15.03
CA SER A 162 1.63 -14.73 -14.83
C SER A 162 2.17 -15.05 -13.43
N LEU A 163 1.34 -15.57 -12.51
CA LEU A 163 1.74 -15.78 -11.12
C LEU A 163 2.73 -16.94 -11.01
N THR A 164 3.96 -16.64 -10.59
CA THR A 164 5.05 -17.59 -10.41
C THR A 164 5.45 -17.79 -8.96
N ASN A 165 5.18 -16.80 -8.11
CA ASN A 165 5.51 -16.82 -6.69
C ASN A 165 4.27 -16.56 -5.85
N LEU A 166 3.92 -17.51 -4.99
CA LEU A 166 2.83 -17.40 -4.04
C LEU A 166 3.35 -17.77 -2.64
N SER A 167 3.15 -16.88 -1.68
CA SER A 167 3.38 -17.14 -0.27
C SER A 167 2.11 -16.77 0.53
N VAL A 168 1.64 -17.70 1.37
CA VAL A 168 0.42 -17.55 2.18
C VAL A 168 0.69 -18.01 3.60
#